data_a5e8a62833bd5d5b43e810568731a972
#
_entry.id   a5e8a62833bd5d5b43e810568731a972
#
_cell.length_a   1.000
_cell.length_b   1.000
_cell.length_c   1.000
_cell.angle_alpha   90.00
_cell.angle_beta   90.00
_cell.angle_gamma   90.00
#
_symmetry.space_group_name_H-M   'P 1'
#
loop_
_entity.id
_entity.type
_entity.pdbx_description
1 polymer ?
#
loop_
_entity_poly.entity_id
_entity_poly.type
_entity_poly.pdbx_seq_one_letter_code
_entity_poly.pdbx_strand_id
1 'polypeptide(L)'
;ENDDGFGIFWQSYGQDGSGYGVYGKLYNENGEDLLNIDDISISSNTEGDQDFISGVSLGNDKTALVFQTADNRVAVSILNETTGSLENEYLVSADNSSAQWHPSVAALSDGGYVITWAESDRTIDVYCQFFSSEHQEMTEQILVNSHTAGRQHIPTIASNENDEIFIAWTSYDGQDGSGAGVYGQLFNSVGTKL
;
A
#
# COMPACT_ATOMS: atom_id res chain seq x y z
N GLU A 1 -6.25 -23.21 -12.77
CA GLU A 1 -6.19 -23.87 -11.44
C GLU A 1 -5.67 -22.79 -10.49
N ASN A 2 -6.49 -22.42 -9.50
CA ASN A 2 -6.04 -21.53 -8.45
C ASN A 2 -5.00 -22.31 -7.62
N ASP A 3 -3.74 -21.96 -7.74
CA ASP A 3 -2.76 -22.31 -6.72
C ASP A 3 -3.09 -21.42 -5.51
N ASP A 4 -3.72 -22.02 -4.48
CA ASP A 4 -4.09 -21.36 -3.23
C ASP A 4 -2.82 -21.11 -2.37
N GLY A 5 -1.82 -20.43 -2.95
CA GLY A 5 -0.60 -20.03 -2.27
C GLY A 5 -0.77 -18.74 -1.48
N PHE A 6 0.29 -18.31 -0.79
CA PHE A 6 0.33 -17.04 -0.08
C PHE A 6 1.73 -16.41 -0.15
N GLY A 7 1.77 -15.07 -0.09
CA GLY A 7 3.00 -14.30 0.04
C GLY A 7 3.20 -13.80 1.47
N ILE A 8 4.45 -13.81 1.93
CA ILE A 8 4.88 -13.13 3.16
C ILE A 8 5.83 -12.02 2.77
N PHE A 9 5.55 -10.81 3.24
CA PHE A 9 6.35 -9.61 2.96
C PHE A 9 6.79 -8.96 4.28
N TRP A 10 8.05 -8.52 4.34
CA TRP A 10 8.64 -7.97 5.57
C TRP A 10 9.68 -6.90 5.25
N GLN A 11 10.05 -6.15 6.27
CA GLN A 11 11.23 -5.29 6.24
C GLN A 11 12.38 -5.95 7.00
N SER A 12 13.61 -5.80 6.48
CA SER A 12 14.83 -6.37 7.07
C SER A 12 15.94 -5.33 7.12
N TYR A 13 16.63 -5.23 8.26
CA TYR A 13 17.71 -4.27 8.43
C TYR A 13 19.03 -4.81 7.90
N GLY A 14 19.68 -4.06 7.01
CA GLY A 14 21.03 -4.32 6.52
C GLY A 14 21.19 -5.50 5.56
N GLN A 15 20.10 -6.12 5.09
CA GLN A 15 20.14 -7.28 4.19
C GLN A 15 20.69 -6.90 2.80
N ASP A 16 20.43 -5.68 2.34
CA ASP A 16 20.97 -5.10 1.09
C ASP A 16 22.26 -4.28 1.27
N GLY A 17 22.73 -4.17 2.52
CA GLY A 17 23.93 -3.40 2.86
C GLY A 17 23.67 -1.95 3.28
N SER A 18 22.40 -1.52 3.34
CA SER A 18 21.96 -0.17 3.73
C SER A 18 20.66 -0.24 4.53
N GLY A 19 20.43 0.48 5.61
CA GLY A 19 19.16 0.65 6.32
C GLY A 19 18.18 -0.53 6.38
N TYR A 20 16.88 -0.25 6.35
CA TYR A 20 15.83 -1.25 6.15
C TYR A 20 15.54 -1.42 4.65
N GLY A 21 15.46 -2.65 4.17
CA GLY A 21 14.94 -3.00 2.86
C GLY A 21 13.65 -3.82 2.96
N VAL A 22 12.84 -3.85 1.91
CA VAL A 22 11.60 -4.60 1.83
C VAL A 22 11.76 -5.87 0.99
N TYR A 23 11.29 -6.99 1.53
CA TYR A 23 11.50 -8.34 0.98
C TYR A 23 10.21 -9.13 0.98
N GLY A 24 10.19 -10.18 0.18
CA GLY A 24 9.07 -11.11 0.14
C GLY A 24 9.48 -12.53 -0.21
N LYS A 25 8.58 -13.47 0.06
CA LYS A 25 8.67 -14.85 -0.31
C LYS A 25 7.30 -15.43 -0.59
N LEU A 26 7.19 -16.27 -1.61
CA LEU A 26 5.95 -16.90 -2.04
C LEU A 26 5.95 -18.38 -1.63
N TYR A 27 4.81 -18.85 -1.16
CA TYR A 27 4.59 -20.21 -0.69
C TYR A 27 3.36 -20.82 -1.38
N ASN A 28 3.39 -22.12 -1.62
CA ASN A 28 2.21 -22.85 -2.05
C ASN A 28 1.25 -23.11 -0.87
N GLU A 29 0.10 -23.74 -1.12
CA GLU A 29 -0.90 -24.09 -0.10
C GLU A 29 -0.36 -24.95 1.06
N ASN A 30 0.71 -25.72 0.83
CA ASN A 30 1.35 -26.56 1.82
C ASN A 30 2.43 -25.84 2.65
N GLY A 31 2.67 -24.54 2.37
CA GLY A 31 3.73 -23.76 3.00
C GLY A 31 5.13 -24.06 2.49
N GLU A 32 5.26 -24.67 1.31
CA GLU A 32 6.54 -24.91 0.65
C GLU A 32 6.90 -23.69 -0.22
N ASP A 33 8.20 -23.35 -0.28
CA ASP A 33 8.71 -22.26 -1.12
C ASP A 33 8.33 -22.48 -2.59
N LEU A 34 7.48 -21.61 -3.14
CA LEU A 34 6.89 -21.77 -4.46
C LEU A 34 7.93 -21.68 -5.58
N LEU A 35 8.89 -20.79 -5.44
CA LEU A 35 9.89 -20.51 -6.48
C LEU A 35 11.25 -21.16 -6.23
N ASN A 36 11.49 -21.64 -5.01
CA ASN A 36 12.77 -22.19 -4.56
C ASN A 36 13.96 -21.26 -4.87
N ILE A 37 13.78 -19.96 -4.59
CA ILE A 37 14.76 -18.88 -4.74
C ILE A 37 15.05 -18.21 -3.39
N ASP A 38 16.08 -17.37 -3.35
CA ASP A 38 16.34 -16.49 -2.22
C ASP A 38 15.19 -15.48 -2.03
N ASP A 39 15.24 -14.70 -0.95
CA ASP A 39 14.25 -13.65 -0.69
C ASP A 39 14.17 -12.67 -1.88
N ILE A 40 12.94 -12.33 -2.28
CA ILE A 40 12.70 -11.36 -3.36
C ILE A 40 12.90 -9.97 -2.79
N SER A 41 13.88 -9.20 -3.28
CA SER A 41 13.98 -7.78 -2.98
C SER A 41 12.87 -7.03 -3.70
N ILE A 42 12.00 -6.33 -2.97
CA ILE A 42 10.80 -5.67 -3.52
C ILE A 42 11.13 -4.27 -4.05
N SER A 43 12.06 -3.56 -3.44
CA SER A 43 12.51 -2.26 -3.95
C SER A 43 13.70 -2.41 -4.89
N SER A 44 13.67 -1.65 -5.99
CA SER A 44 14.81 -1.50 -6.90
C SER A 44 15.89 -0.56 -6.34
N ASN A 45 15.52 0.34 -5.42
CA ASN A 45 16.45 1.22 -4.71
C ASN A 45 16.77 0.62 -3.34
N THR A 46 18.06 0.40 -3.07
CA THR A 46 18.55 -0.17 -1.81
C THR A 46 19.24 0.87 -0.91
N GLU A 47 19.25 2.16 -1.26
CA GLU A 47 19.83 3.19 -0.43
C GLU A 47 18.83 3.69 0.63
N GLY A 48 19.25 3.70 1.90
CA GLY A 48 18.46 4.18 3.04
C GLY A 48 17.36 3.20 3.46
N ASP A 49 16.30 3.71 4.09
CA ASP A 49 15.23 2.88 4.64
C ASP A 49 14.07 2.73 3.64
N GLN A 50 13.66 1.49 3.39
CA GLN A 50 12.38 1.14 2.78
C GLN A 50 11.60 0.32 3.81
N ASP A 51 10.41 0.78 4.19
CA ASP A 51 9.64 0.19 5.28
C ASP A 51 8.11 0.25 5.07
N PHE A 52 7.35 -0.17 6.08
CA PHE A 52 5.88 -0.16 6.06
C PHE A 52 5.25 -0.86 4.84
N ILE A 53 5.76 -2.05 4.48
CA ILE A 53 5.24 -2.80 3.33
C ILE A 53 3.82 -3.32 3.59
N SER A 54 2.95 -3.18 2.58
CA SER A 54 1.62 -3.78 2.49
C SER A 54 1.43 -4.39 1.11
N GLY A 55 0.71 -5.50 1.01
CA GLY A 55 0.51 -6.19 -0.27
C GLY A 55 -0.90 -6.75 -0.43
N VAL A 56 -1.34 -6.85 -1.70
CA VAL A 56 -2.61 -7.46 -2.07
C VAL A 56 -2.48 -8.19 -3.41
N SER A 57 -3.04 -9.40 -3.50
CA SER A 57 -3.15 -10.11 -4.78
C SER A 57 -4.15 -9.39 -5.70
N LEU A 58 -3.75 -9.17 -6.96
CA LEU A 58 -4.59 -8.58 -8.01
C LEU A 58 -5.24 -9.66 -8.89
N GLY A 59 -4.96 -10.94 -8.61
CA GLY A 59 -5.25 -12.03 -9.53
C GLY A 59 -4.28 -12.07 -10.72
N ASN A 60 -4.47 -13.06 -11.62
CA ASN A 60 -3.61 -13.24 -12.81
C ASN A 60 -2.11 -13.29 -12.48
N ASP A 61 -1.76 -13.99 -11.40
CA ASP A 61 -0.39 -14.17 -10.90
C ASP A 61 0.33 -12.84 -10.56
N LYS A 62 -0.40 -11.83 -10.10
CA LYS A 62 0.15 -10.53 -9.75
C LYS A 62 -0.22 -10.10 -8.33
N THR A 63 0.77 -9.54 -7.63
CA THR A 63 0.60 -8.90 -6.33
C THR A 63 1.06 -7.45 -6.41
N ALA A 64 0.22 -6.51 -5.99
CA ALA A 64 0.64 -5.12 -5.75
C ALA A 64 1.24 -5.00 -4.35
N LEU A 65 2.44 -4.44 -4.27
CA LEU A 65 3.19 -4.21 -3.04
C LEU A 65 3.45 -2.71 -2.91
N VAL A 66 3.01 -2.11 -1.81
CA VAL A 66 3.24 -0.71 -1.51
C VAL A 66 4.13 -0.57 -0.30
N PHE A 67 5.04 0.39 -0.33
CA PHE A 67 6.00 0.62 0.76
C PHE A 67 6.43 2.09 0.80
N GLN A 68 7.02 2.49 1.91
CA GLN A 68 7.63 3.81 2.07
C GLN A 68 9.09 3.75 1.64
N THR A 69 9.53 4.74 0.87
CA THR A 69 10.92 4.88 0.42
C THR A 69 11.74 5.75 1.39
N ALA A 70 13.06 5.71 1.26
CA ALA A 70 13.99 6.47 2.10
C ALA A 70 13.79 8.00 2.09
N ASP A 71 13.22 8.54 1.01
CA ASP A 71 12.89 9.95 0.88
C ASP A 71 11.44 10.27 1.31
N ASN A 72 10.83 9.37 2.08
CA ASN A 72 9.46 9.48 2.59
C ASN A 72 8.41 9.62 1.48
N ARG A 73 8.49 8.78 0.46
CA ARG A 73 7.51 8.66 -0.62
C ARG A 73 6.85 7.28 -0.56
N VAL A 74 5.66 7.17 -1.11
CA VAL A 74 5.02 5.87 -1.32
C VAL A 74 5.38 5.36 -2.72
N ALA A 75 5.95 4.16 -2.76
CA ALA A 75 6.22 3.41 -4.00
C ALA A 75 5.31 2.20 -4.11
N VAL A 76 5.08 1.79 -5.35
CA VAL A 76 4.39 0.55 -5.74
C VAL A 76 5.35 -0.31 -6.55
N SER A 77 5.43 -1.59 -6.21
CA SER A 77 6.04 -2.62 -7.06
C SER A 77 4.99 -3.67 -7.39
N ILE A 78 4.94 -4.10 -8.65
CA ILE A 78 4.08 -5.20 -9.10
C ILE A 78 4.92 -6.46 -9.22
N LEU A 79 4.60 -7.44 -8.38
CA LEU A 79 5.27 -8.73 -8.35
C LEU A 79 4.53 -9.73 -9.25
N ASN A 80 5.27 -10.39 -10.14
CA ASN A 80 4.79 -11.56 -10.86
C ASN A 80 5.00 -12.81 -9.98
N GLU A 81 3.92 -13.45 -9.56
CA GLU A 81 3.95 -14.57 -8.61
C GLU A 81 4.54 -15.85 -9.22
N THR A 82 4.45 -16.00 -10.54
CA THR A 82 5.00 -17.18 -11.25
C THR A 82 6.53 -17.13 -11.36
N THR A 83 7.09 -15.94 -11.53
CA THR A 83 8.53 -15.78 -11.82
C THR A 83 9.32 -15.18 -10.66
N GLY A 84 8.64 -14.54 -9.68
CA GLY A 84 9.26 -13.75 -8.62
C GLY A 84 9.86 -12.43 -9.11
N SER A 85 9.62 -12.04 -10.36
CA SER A 85 10.14 -10.79 -10.91
C SER A 85 9.23 -9.61 -10.60
N LEU A 86 9.84 -8.44 -10.39
CA LEU A 86 9.12 -7.17 -10.34
C LEU A 86 8.92 -6.64 -11.75
N GLU A 87 7.68 -6.32 -12.12
CA GLU A 87 7.35 -5.84 -13.46
C GLU A 87 7.44 -4.31 -13.56
N ASN A 88 7.00 -3.60 -12.52
CA ASN A 88 6.97 -2.15 -12.47
C ASN A 88 7.29 -1.67 -11.06
N GLU A 89 8.04 -0.58 -10.94
CA GLU A 89 8.15 0.20 -9.70
C GLU A 89 7.93 1.67 -10.04
N TYR A 90 7.04 2.35 -9.32
CA TYR A 90 6.74 3.76 -9.52
C TYR A 90 6.28 4.43 -8.23
N LEU A 91 6.41 5.75 -8.16
CA LEU A 91 5.93 6.55 -7.05
C LEU A 91 4.44 6.88 -7.24
N VAL A 92 3.66 6.74 -6.17
CA VAL A 92 2.20 6.95 -6.18
C VAL A 92 1.83 8.39 -6.49
N SER A 93 2.62 9.36 -6.03
CA SER A 93 2.38 10.78 -6.29
C SER A 93 3.60 11.42 -6.94
N ALA A 94 3.38 12.23 -7.96
CA ALA A 94 4.43 13.01 -8.61
C ALA A 94 4.91 14.20 -7.77
N ASP A 95 4.10 14.67 -6.80
CA ASP A 95 4.46 15.79 -5.93
C ASP A 95 5.48 15.35 -4.88
N ASN A 96 6.64 16.01 -4.89
CA ASN A 96 7.74 15.77 -3.97
C ASN A 96 7.73 16.74 -2.76
N SER A 97 6.70 17.57 -2.60
CA SER A 97 6.68 18.62 -1.58
C SER A 97 6.32 18.13 -0.19
N SER A 98 5.64 16.96 -0.11
CA SER A 98 5.09 16.43 1.13
C SER A 98 5.64 15.05 1.44
N ALA A 99 5.93 14.77 2.71
CA ALA A 99 6.29 13.43 3.16
C ALA A 99 5.05 12.53 3.28
N GLN A 100 5.18 11.29 2.83
CA GLN A 100 4.12 10.28 2.79
C GLN A 100 4.51 9.09 3.67
N TRP A 101 3.56 8.53 4.42
CA TRP A 101 3.80 7.46 5.39
C TRP A 101 2.69 6.42 5.45
N HIS A 102 3.06 5.23 5.93
CA HIS A 102 2.14 4.13 6.25
C HIS A 102 1.18 3.79 5.10
N PRO A 103 1.68 3.42 3.93
CA PRO A 103 0.83 3.01 2.83
C PRO A 103 0.10 1.71 3.15
N SER A 104 -1.10 1.56 2.58
CA SER A 104 -1.88 0.34 2.59
C SER A 104 -2.62 0.19 1.27
N VAL A 105 -2.85 -1.03 0.79
CA VAL A 105 -3.41 -1.32 -0.53
C VAL A 105 -4.55 -2.33 -0.45
N ALA A 106 -5.58 -2.15 -1.30
CA ALA A 106 -6.67 -3.11 -1.50
C ALA A 106 -6.95 -3.31 -2.99
N ALA A 107 -7.29 -4.53 -3.40
CA ALA A 107 -7.62 -4.87 -4.77
C ALA A 107 -9.06 -4.51 -5.13
N LEU A 108 -9.31 -4.27 -6.41
CA LEU A 108 -10.62 -4.18 -7.04
C LEU A 108 -10.91 -5.45 -7.86
N SER A 109 -12.18 -5.75 -8.09
CA SER A 109 -12.60 -6.97 -8.77
C SER A 109 -12.17 -7.05 -10.24
N ASP A 110 -11.84 -5.91 -10.86
CA ASP A 110 -11.37 -5.80 -12.24
C ASP A 110 -9.84 -5.92 -12.39
N GLY A 111 -9.13 -6.22 -11.28
CA GLY A 111 -7.67 -6.28 -11.21
C GLY A 111 -7.00 -4.94 -10.97
N GLY A 112 -7.77 -3.85 -10.84
CA GLY A 112 -7.30 -2.56 -10.34
C GLY A 112 -7.06 -2.59 -8.83
N TYR A 113 -6.64 -1.47 -8.26
CA TYR A 113 -6.37 -1.37 -6.82
C TYR A 113 -6.45 0.07 -6.32
N VAL A 114 -6.56 0.19 -5.01
CA VAL A 114 -6.62 1.47 -4.31
C VAL A 114 -5.52 1.51 -3.26
N ILE A 115 -4.76 2.60 -3.25
CA ILE A 115 -3.71 2.84 -2.26
C ILE A 115 -4.19 3.98 -1.34
N THR A 116 -3.93 3.84 -0.03
CA THR A 116 -4.12 4.90 0.96
C THR A 116 -2.81 5.16 1.70
N TRP A 117 -2.57 6.40 2.11
CA TRP A 117 -1.40 6.82 2.88
C TRP A 117 -1.72 8.04 3.76
N ALA A 118 -0.84 8.32 4.71
CA ALA A 118 -0.84 9.61 5.41
C ALA A 118 0.16 10.55 4.73
N GLU A 119 -0.20 11.81 4.58
CA GLU A 119 0.65 12.82 3.94
C GLU A 119 0.71 14.11 4.76
N SER A 120 1.91 14.71 4.85
CA SER A 120 2.14 15.97 5.53
C SER A 120 2.31 17.11 4.52
N ASP A 121 1.26 17.91 4.37
CA ASP A 121 1.39 19.24 3.78
C ASP A 121 1.53 20.27 4.93
N ARG A 122 0.45 20.71 5.54
CA ARG A 122 0.43 21.63 6.71
C ARG A 122 0.01 20.91 7.98
N THR A 123 -0.82 19.92 7.82
CA THR A 123 -1.29 18.95 8.81
C THR A 123 -0.93 17.57 8.30
N ILE A 124 -1.20 16.51 9.04
CA ILE A 124 -1.11 15.16 8.53
C ILE A 124 -2.53 14.67 8.25
N ASP A 125 -2.81 14.42 6.99
CA ASP A 125 -4.11 13.97 6.51
C ASP A 125 -3.99 12.63 5.77
N VAL A 126 -5.11 11.91 5.63
CA VAL A 126 -5.17 10.63 4.92
C VAL A 126 -5.65 10.87 3.51
N TYR A 127 -4.95 10.28 2.56
CA TYR A 127 -5.27 10.33 1.14
C TYR A 127 -5.45 8.93 0.56
N CYS A 128 -6.11 8.82 -0.57
CA CYS A 128 -6.15 7.63 -1.40
C CYS A 128 -6.14 7.97 -2.88
N GLN A 129 -5.76 6.99 -3.70
CA GLN A 129 -5.78 7.07 -5.15
C GLN A 129 -6.14 5.72 -5.76
N PHE A 130 -6.90 5.72 -6.85
CA PHE A 130 -7.37 4.54 -7.55
C PHE A 130 -6.53 4.30 -8.80
N PHE A 131 -6.23 3.04 -9.08
CA PHE A 131 -5.41 2.59 -10.21
C PHE A 131 -6.13 1.48 -10.97
N SER A 132 -5.99 1.49 -12.31
CA SER A 132 -6.51 0.42 -13.17
C SER A 132 -5.64 -0.84 -13.10
N SER A 133 -6.11 -1.94 -13.71
CA SER A 133 -5.35 -3.18 -13.89
C SER A 133 -4.08 -3.03 -14.74
N GLU A 134 -3.99 -1.97 -15.56
CA GLU A 134 -2.80 -1.58 -16.30
C GLU A 134 -1.90 -0.60 -15.52
N HIS A 135 -2.18 -0.42 -14.21
CA HIS A 135 -1.43 0.43 -13.29
C HIS A 135 -1.46 1.93 -13.64
N GLN A 136 -2.52 2.37 -14.33
CA GLN A 136 -2.73 3.78 -14.65
C GLN A 136 -3.59 4.45 -13.57
N GLU A 137 -3.27 5.70 -13.25
CA GLU A 137 -4.07 6.52 -12.33
C GLU A 137 -5.49 6.71 -12.89
N MET A 138 -6.50 6.29 -12.12
CA MET A 138 -7.92 6.49 -12.47
C MET A 138 -8.48 7.75 -11.84
N THR A 139 -7.89 8.21 -10.73
CA THR A 139 -8.30 9.44 -10.03
C THR A 139 -7.08 10.29 -9.72
N GLU A 140 -7.32 11.57 -9.51
CA GLU A 140 -6.40 12.41 -8.75
C GLU A 140 -6.35 11.89 -7.29
N GLN A 141 -5.41 12.41 -6.51
CA GLN A 141 -5.32 12.17 -5.07
C GLN A 141 -6.59 12.67 -4.36
N ILE A 142 -7.24 11.81 -3.59
CA ILE A 142 -8.49 12.09 -2.88
C ILE A 142 -8.21 12.25 -1.38
N LEU A 143 -8.57 13.39 -0.78
CA LEU A 143 -8.54 13.56 0.67
C LEU A 143 -9.63 12.69 1.32
N VAL A 144 -9.23 11.74 2.17
CA VAL A 144 -10.14 10.76 2.80
C VAL A 144 -10.90 11.36 3.97
N ASN A 145 -10.18 11.96 4.94
CA ASN A 145 -10.77 12.54 6.13
C ASN A 145 -11.47 13.86 5.82
N SER A 146 -12.60 14.14 6.48
CA SER A 146 -13.29 15.42 6.41
C SER A 146 -12.85 16.37 7.54
N HIS A 147 -12.35 15.82 8.66
CA HIS A 147 -11.79 16.58 9.76
C HIS A 147 -10.27 16.68 9.59
N THR A 148 -9.78 17.89 9.31
CA THR A 148 -8.36 18.15 8.96
C THR A 148 -7.58 18.84 10.09
N ALA A 149 -8.18 19.03 11.27
CA ALA A 149 -7.45 19.48 12.43
C ALA A 149 -6.65 18.35 13.05
N GLY A 150 -5.45 18.66 13.55
CA GLY A 150 -4.58 17.67 14.19
C GLY A 150 -3.92 16.72 13.19
N ARG A 151 -3.72 15.46 13.63
CA ARG A 151 -3.01 14.44 12.84
C ARG A 151 -3.94 13.27 12.55
N GLN A 152 -4.15 12.99 11.26
CA GLN A 152 -4.85 11.82 10.74
C GLN A 152 -3.81 10.84 10.21
N HIS A 153 -3.66 9.66 10.83
CA HIS A 153 -2.44 8.85 10.64
C HIS A 153 -2.73 7.36 10.65
N ILE A 154 -1.78 6.56 10.15
CA ILE A 154 -1.82 5.09 10.14
C ILE A 154 -3.12 4.60 9.48
N PRO A 155 -3.36 4.94 8.20
CA PRO A 155 -4.52 4.42 7.50
C PRO A 155 -4.37 2.92 7.21
N THR A 156 -5.51 2.25 7.13
CA THR A 156 -5.64 0.90 6.60
C THR A 156 -6.83 0.85 5.67
N ILE A 157 -6.82 -0.06 4.70
CA ILE A 157 -7.82 -0.14 3.66
C ILE A 157 -8.28 -1.59 3.47
N ALA A 158 -9.55 -1.76 3.13
CA ALA A 158 -10.11 -3.03 2.68
C ALA A 158 -11.16 -2.77 1.57
N SER A 159 -11.31 -3.73 0.67
CA SER A 159 -12.36 -3.79 -0.34
C SER A 159 -13.28 -4.98 -0.07
N ASN A 160 -14.50 -4.92 -0.57
CA ASN A 160 -15.42 -6.05 -0.61
C ASN A 160 -15.68 -6.50 -2.07
N GLU A 161 -16.45 -7.57 -2.23
CA GLU A 161 -16.82 -8.15 -3.53
C GLU A 161 -17.63 -7.22 -4.46
N ASN A 162 -18.16 -6.12 -3.94
CA ASN A 162 -18.86 -5.07 -4.70
C ASN A 162 -17.98 -3.86 -5.01
N ASP A 163 -16.66 -3.96 -4.77
CA ASP A 163 -15.71 -2.85 -4.89
C ASP A 163 -16.07 -1.63 -4.03
N GLU A 164 -16.74 -1.84 -2.91
CA GLU A 164 -16.84 -0.82 -1.87
C GLU A 164 -15.56 -0.81 -1.06
N ILE A 165 -14.96 0.37 -0.92
CA ILE A 165 -13.67 0.57 -0.28
C ILE A 165 -13.88 1.21 1.08
N PHE A 166 -13.39 0.57 2.14
CA PHE A 166 -13.40 1.13 3.48
C PHE A 166 -11.96 1.48 3.91
N ILE A 167 -11.75 2.76 4.24
CA ILE A 167 -10.48 3.27 4.77
C ILE A 167 -10.70 3.69 6.21
N ALA A 168 -9.90 3.16 7.14
CA ALA A 168 -9.91 3.52 8.55
C ALA A 168 -8.56 4.14 8.94
N TRP A 169 -8.57 5.07 9.89
CA TRP A 169 -7.37 5.76 10.38
C TRP A 169 -7.48 6.17 11.84
N THR A 170 -6.35 6.58 12.42
CA THR A 170 -6.30 7.16 13.76
C THR A 170 -6.27 8.69 13.68
N SER A 171 -7.17 9.38 14.38
CA SER A 171 -7.17 10.82 14.59
C SER A 171 -6.62 11.15 15.99
N TYR A 172 -5.65 12.04 16.10
CA TYR A 172 -4.93 12.34 17.35
C TYR A 172 -5.30 13.69 17.98
N ASP A 173 -6.37 14.33 17.57
CA ASP A 173 -6.73 15.69 18.01
C ASP A 173 -7.93 15.75 18.96
N GLY A 174 -8.44 14.61 19.40
CA GLY A 174 -9.61 14.55 20.26
C GLY A 174 -10.91 14.92 19.54
N GLN A 175 -11.05 14.55 18.28
CA GLN A 175 -12.25 14.82 17.45
C GLN A 175 -13.55 14.35 18.09
N ASP A 176 -13.50 13.30 18.91
CA ASP A 176 -14.62 12.78 19.72
C ASP A 176 -14.70 13.42 21.14
N GLY A 177 -13.83 14.38 21.44
CA GLY A 177 -13.74 15.06 22.72
C GLY A 177 -12.72 14.44 23.70
N SER A 178 -12.00 13.38 23.32
CA SER A 178 -11.03 12.72 24.21
C SER A 178 -9.92 11.97 23.47
N GLY A 179 -8.68 12.47 23.48
CA GLY A 179 -7.49 11.77 23.04
C GLY A 179 -7.51 11.33 21.58
N ALA A 180 -6.98 10.14 21.29
CA ALA A 180 -6.98 9.55 19.94
C ALA A 180 -8.23 8.69 19.74
N GLY A 181 -8.82 8.78 18.53
CA GLY A 181 -9.97 7.99 18.10
C GLY A 181 -9.72 7.30 16.76
N VAL A 182 -10.50 6.25 16.44
CA VAL A 182 -10.47 5.57 15.13
C VAL A 182 -11.68 6.01 14.32
N TYR A 183 -11.42 6.42 13.09
CA TYR A 183 -12.41 6.91 12.14
C TYR A 183 -12.33 6.14 10.84
N GLY A 184 -13.38 6.21 10.03
CA GLY A 184 -13.43 5.54 8.74
C GLY A 184 -14.30 6.26 7.73
N GLN A 185 -14.02 6.01 6.45
CA GLN A 185 -14.78 6.50 5.30
C GLN A 185 -14.99 5.37 4.30
N LEU A 186 -16.21 5.28 3.78
CA LEU A 186 -16.59 4.35 2.74
C LEU A 186 -16.58 5.06 1.38
N PHE A 187 -16.09 4.37 0.34
CA PHE A 187 -16.08 4.83 -1.04
C PHE A 187 -16.69 3.78 -1.95
N ASN A 188 -17.20 4.20 -3.10
CA ASN A 188 -17.50 3.28 -4.20
C ASN A 188 -16.26 3.05 -5.09
N SER A 189 -16.39 2.15 -6.08
CA SER A 189 -15.32 1.76 -7.02
C SER A 189 -14.73 2.89 -7.89
N VAL A 190 -15.37 4.04 -7.94
CA VAL A 190 -14.90 5.22 -8.71
C VAL A 190 -14.41 6.36 -7.80
N GLY A 191 -14.20 6.10 -6.51
CA GLY A 191 -13.63 7.06 -5.57
C GLY A 191 -14.63 8.09 -5.03
N THR A 192 -15.94 7.86 -5.15
CA THR A 192 -16.95 8.74 -4.54
C THR A 192 -17.19 8.31 -3.09
N LYS A 193 -17.12 9.24 -2.15
CA LYS A 193 -17.49 8.99 -0.73
C LYS A 193 -18.97 8.64 -0.62
N LEU A 194 -19.27 7.63 0.20
CA LEU A 194 -20.61 7.14 0.51
C LEU A 194 -21.06 7.58 1.90
#